data_848ab2c872c462aab5c32208eda6a6f0
#
_entry.id   848ab2c872c462aab5c32208eda6a6f0
#
_cell.length_a   1.000
_cell.length_b   1.000
_cell.length_c   1.000
_cell.angle_alpha   90.00
_cell.angle_beta   90.00
_cell.angle_gamma   90.00
#
_symmetry.space_group_name_H-M   'P 1'
#
loop_
_entity.id
_entity.type
_entity.pdbx_description
1 polymer ?
#
loop_
_entity_poly.entity_id
_entity_poly.type
_entity_poly.pdbx_seq_one_letter_code
_entity_poly.pdbx_strand_id
1 'polypeptide(L)'
;MEQLKKNYTKADISFAQRAMLDYAAKLTKTPGKMIEKDLVPLRKLGYDDRAILDINQITSYYAYVNRVADGLGVVLEDFWNKIP
;
A
#
# COMPACT_ATOMS: atom_id res chain seq x y z
N MET A 1 -10.79 -9.78 -5.16
CA MET A 1 -9.62 -9.30 -4.38
C MET A 1 -8.42 -10.25 -4.42
N GLU A 2 -8.65 -11.53 -4.57
CA GLU A 2 -7.54 -12.47 -4.70
C GLU A 2 -6.64 -12.17 -5.89
N GLN A 3 -7.23 -11.77 -7.02
CA GLN A 3 -6.49 -11.41 -8.21
C GLN A 3 -5.53 -10.25 -7.93
N LEU A 4 -5.97 -9.26 -7.19
CA LEU A 4 -5.13 -8.11 -6.82
C LEU A 4 -4.04 -8.51 -5.83
N LYS A 5 -4.32 -9.41 -4.91
CA LYS A 5 -3.32 -9.88 -3.94
C LYS A 5 -2.20 -10.68 -4.60
N LYS A 6 -2.53 -11.56 -5.52
CA LYS A 6 -1.55 -12.48 -6.08
C LYS A 6 -0.81 -11.91 -7.28
N ASN A 7 -1.50 -11.10 -8.07
CA ASN A 7 -0.91 -10.64 -9.32
C ASN A 7 -1.62 -9.40 -9.83
N TYR A 8 -1.54 -8.32 -9.06
CA TYR A 8 -2.26 -7.10 -9.40
C TYR A 8 -1.86 -6.53 -10.76
N THR A 9 -0.62 -6.79 -11.22
CA THR A 9 -0.16 -6.27 -12.51
C THR A 9 -0.88 -6.89 -13.69
N LYS A 10 -1.48 -8.05 -13.49
CA LYS A 10 -2.26 -8.74 -14.53
C LYS A 10 -3.75 -8.62 -14.32
N ALA A 11 -4.18 -7.98 -13.23
CA ALA A 11 -5.60 -7.78 -12.96
C ALA A 11 -6.16 -6.72 -13.90
N ASP A 12 -7.46 -6.79 -14.14
CA ASP A 12 -8.15 -5.79 -14.96
C ASP A 12 -8.42 -4.55 -14.11
N ILE A 13 -7.42 -3.69 -13.98
CA ILE A 13 -7.49 -2.46 -13.19
C ILE A 13 -7.09 -1.27 -14.03
N SER A 14 -7.54 -0.08 -13.62
CA SER A 14 -7.20 1.16 -14.31
C SER A 14 -5.72 1.52 -14.10
N PHE A 15 -5.21 2.41 -14.97
CA PHE A 15 -3.85 2.92 -14.81
C PHE A 15 -3.66 3.63 -13.47
N ALA A 16 -4.69 4.34 -13.00
CA ALA A 16 -4.63 5.04 -11.73
C ALA A 16 -4.49 4.06 -10.56
N GLN A 17 -5.30 3.00 -10.58
CA GLN A 17 -5.22 1.97 -9.55
C GLN A 17 -3.88 1.26 -9.56
N ARG A 18 -3.36 0.97 -10.74
CA ARG A 18 -2.07 0.31 -10.87
C ARG A 18 -0.94 1.18 -10.35
N ALA A 19 -0.95 2.46 -10.68
CA ALA A 19 0.09 3.39 -10.20
C ALA A 19 0.06 3.47 -8.67
N MET A 20 -1.13 3.51 -8.08
CA MET A 20 -1.31 3.54 -6.64
C MET A 20 -0.77 2.26 -5.99
N LEU A 21 -1.07 1.10 -6.58
CA LEU A 21 -0.60 -0.19 -6.06
C LEU A 21 0.91 -0.34 -6.20
N ASP A 22 1.49 0.12 -7.30
CA ASP A 22 2.94 0.10 -7.49
C ASP A 22 3.64 0.95 -6.43
N TYR A 23 3.11 2.15 -6.17
CA TYR A 23 3.65 3.02 -5.14
C TYR A 23 3.56 2.35 -3.76
N ALA A 24 2.40 1.81 -3.44
CA ALA A 24 2.19 1.16 -2.15
C ALA A 24 3.08 -0.06 -1.98
N ALA A 25 3.26 -0.85 -3.02
CA ALA A 25 4.11 -2.04 -2.97
C ALA A 25 5.57 -1.65 -2.71
N LYS A 26 6.08 -0.64 -3.41
CA LYS A 26 7.46 -0.19 -3.21
C LYS A 26 7.65 0.39 -1.83
N LEU A 27 6.73 1.22 -1.37
CA LEU A 27 6.81 1.81 -0.03
C LEU A 27 6.82 0.74 1.04
N THR A 28 6.04 -0.32 0.85
CA THR A 28 5.96 -1.40 1.82
C THR A 28 7.21 -2.28 1.82
N LYS A 29 7.71 -2.62 0.65
CA LYS A 29 8.83 -3.56 0.51
C LYS A 29 10.18 -2.90 0.70
N THR A 30 10.37 -1.71 0.16
CA THR A 30 11.68 -1.04 0.15
C THR A 30 11.52 0.45 0.48
N PRO A 31 11.03 0.79 1.70
CA PRO A 31 10.80 2.20 2.03
C PRO A 31 12.08 3.05 1.96
N GLY A 32 13.22 2.45 2.25
CA GLY A 32 14.50 3.17 2.20
C GLY A 32 14.95 3.54 0.79
N LYS A 33 14.31 2.98 -0.23
CA LYS A 33 14.63 3.27 -1.63
C LYS A 33 13.64 4.22 -2.29
N MET A 34 12.65 4.72 -1.54
CA MET A 34 11.70 5.67 -2.08
C MET A 34 12.39 7.00 -2.39
N ILE A 35 12.07 7.55 -3.55
CA ILE A 35 12.58 8.85 -4.00
C ILE A 35 11.43 9.68 -4.55
N GLU A 36 11.68 10.97 -4.74
CA GLU A 36 10.65 11.88 -5.22
C GLU A 36 10.08 11.46 -6.58
N LYS A 37 10.89 10.87 -7.45
CA LYS A 37 10.44 10.39 -8.74
C LYS A 37 9.36 9.33 -8.65
N ASP A 38 9.25 8.64 -7.53
CA ASP A 38 8.19 7.64 -7.34
C ASP A 38 6.81 8.26 -7.29
N LEU A 39 6.72 9.57 -7.05
CA LEU A 39 5.45 10.30 -7.05
C LEU A 39 5.01 10.73 -8.45
N VAL A 40 5.91 10.75 -9.42
CA VAL A 40 5.62 11.25 -10.75
C VAL A 40 4.43 10.54 -11.42
N PRO A 41 4.35 9.20 -11.42
CA PRO A 41 3.19 8.53 -12.01
C PRO A 41 1.87 8.94 -11.38
N LEU A 42 1.87 9.18 -10.07
CA LEU A 42 0.66 9.60 -9.36
C LEU A 42 0.27 11.02 -9.75
N ARG A 43 1.25 11.92 -9.84
CA ARG A 43 0.98 13.30 -10.23
C ARG A 43 0.48 13.40 -11.66
N LYS A 44 1.01 12.59 -12.56
CA LYS A 44 0.57 12.57 -13.96
C LYS A 44 -0.87 12.12 -14.12
N LEU A 45 -1.36 11.32 -13.18
CA LEU A 45 -2.74 10.83 -13.19
C LEU A 45 -3.71 11.79 -12.51
N GLY A 46 -3.22 12.93 -12.02
CA GLY A 46 -4.06 13.95 -11.44
C GLY A 46 -4.19 13.91 -9.93
N TYR A 47 -3.46 13.02 -9.26
CA TYR A 47 -3.46 13.00 -7.79
C TYR A 47 -2.68 14.21 -7.29
N ASP A 48 -3.32 15.02 -6.48
CA ASP A 48 -2.67 16.17 -5.85
C ASP A 48 -1.92 15.74 -4.59
N ASP A 49 -1.25 16.71 -3.95
CA ASP A 49 -0.45 16.42 -2.76
C ASP A 49 -1.27 15.80 -1.63
N ARG A 50 -2.51 16.24 -1.46
CA ARG A 50 -3.39 15.69 -0.44
C ARG A 50 -3.73 14.24 -0.70
N ALA A 51 -4.07 13.93 -1.94
CA ALA A 51 -4.39 12.56 -2.33
C ALA A 51 -3.19 11.64 -2.18
N ILE A 52 -2.00 12.11 -2.56
CA ILE A 52 -0.77 11.35 -2.41
C ILE A 52 -0.46 11.11 -0.93
N LEU A 53 -0.65 12.12 -0.10
CA LEU A 53 -0.46 11.96 1.36
C LEU A 53 -1.43 10.93 1.92
N ASP A 54 -2.68 10.95 1.49
CA ASP A 54 -3.67 9.97 1.94
C ASP A 54 -3.26 8.55 1.56
N ILE A 55 -2.79 8.35 0.33
CA ILE A 55 -2.30 7.04 -0.12
C ILE A 55 -1.13 6.60 0.75
N ASN A 56 -0.19 7.50 1.02
CA ASN A 56 0.96 7.22 1.85
C ASN A 56 0.53 6.81 3.26
N GLN A 57 -0.38 7.57 3.87
CA GLN A 57 -0.81 7.32 5.23
C GLN A 57 -1.54 5.98 5.36
N ILE A 58 -2.42 5.67 4.41
CA ILE A 58 -3.13 4.40 4.42
C ILE A 58 -2.15 3.23 4.28
N THR A 59 -1.22 3.34 3.34
CA THR A 59 -0.20 2.30 3.13
C THR A 59 0.65 2.10 4.38
N SER A 60 1.07 3.20 4.99
CA SER A 60 1.93 3.15 6.18
C SER A 60 1.19 2.58 7.38
N TYR A 61 -0.10 2.88 7.51
CA TYR A 61 -0.92 2.33 8.57
C TYR A 61 -1.01 0.81 8.47
N TYR A 62 -1.31 0.29 7.29
CA TYR A 62 -1.39 -1.15 7.11
C TYR A 62 -0.03 -1.84 7.32
N ALA A 63 1.06 -1.20 6.89
CA ALA A 63 2.39 -1.73 7.15
C ALA A 63 2.68 -1.80 8.65
N TYR A 64 2.28 -0.77 9.39
CA TYR A 64 2.41 -0.73 10.84
C TYR A 64 1.66 -1.89 11.49
N VAL A 65 0.39 -2.07 11.12
CA VAL A 65 -0.45 -3.13 11.69
C VAL A 65 0.13 -4.51 11.40
N ASN A 66 0.61 -4.72 10.17
CA ASN A 66 1.21 -6.00 9.80
C ASN A 66 2.47 -6.29 10.61
N ARG A 67 3.30 -5.27 10.85
CA ARG A 67 4.52 -5.46 11.65
C ARG A 67 4.21 -5.74 13.11
N VAL A 68 3.18 -5.11 13.64
CA VAL A 68 2.74 -5.41 15.01
C VAL A 68 2.31 -6.87 15.11
N ALA A 69 1.49 -7.33 14.16
CA ALA A 69 1.04 -8.71 14.16
C ALA A 69 2.21 -9.69 14.02
N ASP A 70 3.13 -9.41 13.09
CA ASP A 70 4.29 -10.25 12.86
C ASP A 70 5.19 -10.33 14.11
N GLY A 71 5.41 -9.18 14.75
CA GLY A 71 6.25 -9.10 15.93
C GLY A 71 5.67 -9.85 17.13
N LEU A 72 4.36 -9.99 17.16
CA LEU A 72 3.68 -10.70 18.22
C LEU A 72 3.39 -12.17 17.87
N GLY A 73 3.68 -12.56 16.64
CA GLY A 73 3.45 -13.93 16.19
C GLY A 73 1.99 -14.29 16.04
N VAL A 74 1.13 -13.31 15.72
CA VAL A 74 -0.30 -13.54 15.58
C VAL A 74 -0.73 -13.36 14.14
N VAL A 75 -1.80 -14.06 13.76
CA VAL A 75 -2.44 -13.87 12.47
C VAL A 75 -3.27 -12.58 12.55
N LEU A 76 -3.19 -11.75 11.51
CA LEU A 76 -3.85 -10.45 11.51
C LEU A 76 -5.35 -10.55 11.78
N GLU A 77 -6.02 -11.55 11.22
CA GLU A 77 -7.45 -11.75 11.46
C GLU A 77 -7.75 -12.03 12.92
N ASP A 78 -6.95 -12.86 13.55
CA ASP A 78 -7.08 -13.15 14.98
C ASP A 78 -6.83 -11.91 15.82
N PHE A 79 -5.84 -11.12 15.39
CA PHE A 79 -5.52 -9.86 16.08
C PHE A 79 -6.74 -8.94 16.09
N TRP A 80 -7.36 -8.74 14.91
CA TRP A 80 -8.52 -7.88 14.81
C TRP A 80 -9.71 -8.38 15.63
N ASN A 81 -9.88 -9.69 15.70
CA ASN A 81 -10.99 -10.28 16.44
C ASN A 81 -10.82 -10.13 17.96
N LYS A 82 -9.59 -9.93 18.42
CA LYS A 82 -9.28 -9.77 19.84
C LYS A 82 -9.41 -8.35 20.35
N ILE A 83 -9.53 -7.39 19.44
CA ILE A 83 -9.69 -6.00 19.81
C ILE A 83 -11.16 -5.77 20.20
N PRO A 84 -11.42 -5.26 21.42
CA PRO A 84 -12.79 -5.03 21.89
C PRO A 84 -13.55 -4.01 21.05
#